data_7ea9a3416910327d3b316d12d2fbcd60
#
_entry.id   7ea9a3416910327d3b316d12d2fbcd60
#
_cell.length_a   1.000
_cell.length_b   1.000
_cell.length_c   1.000
_cell.angle_alpha   90.00
_cell.angle_beta   90.00
_cell.angle_gamma   90.00
#
_symmetry.space_group_name_H-M   'P 1'
#
loop_
_entity.id
_entity.type
_entity.pdbx_description
1 polymer ?
#
loop_
_entity_poly.entity_id
_entity_poly.type
_entity_poly.pdbx_seq_one_letter_code
_entity_poly.pdbx_strand_id
1 'polypeptide(L)'
;MKKYLYLILIFILSCHKPYESVSINLNVSQVPLLENWGIQAKNLITIWCPRIARVLDVEEYPHNLDLTLQKSDEGIAYADSNAITVSSHWIEKYPGDIGLIVHEAVHVVQLYPEFDPSWVTEGIADYIRWHLYEKKPLEWFPIGEEEKGYEAAYRITGGFFLWVTNFKNSDFIKILNTAMKNGEYEPDIFFHTTSKYLDPLWQEYIQFRKANP
;
A
#
# COMPACT_ATOMS: atom_id res chain seq x y z
N MET A 1 17.73 -54.48 27.19
CA MET A 1 17.42 -53.13 27.69
C MET A 1 17.19 -52.22 26.48
N LYS A 2 15.92 -51.88 26.17
CA LYS A 2 15.57 -50.96 25.06
C LYS A 2 15.59 -49.52 25.58
N LYS A 3 16.50 -48.66 25.06
CA LYS A 3 16.55 -47.23 25.36
C LYS A 3 15.51 -46.54 24.48
N TYR A 4 14.48 -45.97 25.08
CA TYR A 4 13.52 -45.10 24.41
C TYR A 4 14.11 -43.68 24.33
N LEU A 5 14.37 -43.21 23.11
CA LEU A 5 14.80 -41.84 22.82
C LEU A 5 13.53 -40.99 22.72
N TYR A 6 13.26 -40.16 23.73
CA TYR A 6 12.17 -39.18 23.67
C TYR A 6 12.61 -37.98 22.84
N LEU A 7 12.02 -37.83 21.65
CA LEU A 7 12.17 -36.65 20.84
C LEU A 7 11.28 -35.55 21.44
N ILE A 8 11.89 -34.56 22.09
CA ILE A 8 11.17 -33.38 22.57
C ILE A 8 11.00 -32.45 21.36
N LEU A 9 9.78 -32.40 20.82
CA LEU A 9 9.38 -31.44 19.80
C LEU A 9 9.17 -30.08 20.48
N ILE A 10 10.16 -29.18 20.38
CA ILE A 10 10.00 -27.79 20.85
C ILE A 10 9.19 -27.08 19.79
N PHE A 11 7.88 -26.86 20.03
CA PHE A 11 7.07 -25.91 19.29
C PHE A 11 7.54 -24.51 19.65
N ILE A 12 8.33 -23.89 18.80
CA ILE A 12 8.57 -22.44 18.86
C ILE A 12 7.28 -21.79 18.40
N LEU A 13 6.40 -21.45 19.33
CA LEU A 13 5.31 -20.53 19.12
C LEU A 13 5.94 -19.18 18.78
N SER A 14 5.99 -18.85 17.50
CA SER A 14 6.28 -17.49 17.05
C SER A 14 5.16 -16.59 17.58
N CYS A 15 5.44 -15.92 18.69
CA CYS A 15 4.56 -14.92 19.27
C CYS A 15 4.63 -13.67 18.39
N HIS A 16 3.90 -13.66 17.29
CA HIS A 16 3.64 -12.42 16.57
C HIS A 16 2.77 -11.56 17.50
N LYS A 17 3.30 -10.41 17.90
CA LYS A 17 2.46 -9.39 18.57
C LYS A 17 1.26 -9.11 17.67
N PRO A 18 0.02 -9.16 18.20
CA PRO A 18 -1.12 -8.72 17.42
C PRO A 18 -0.89 -7.25 17.04
N TYR A 19 -1.07 -6.91 15.76
CA TYR A 19 -1.03 -5.51 15.34
C TYR A 19 -2.08 -4.73 16.13
N GLU A 20 -1.69 -3.59 16.68
CA GLU A 20 -2.55 -2.80 17.54
C GLU A 20 -3.71 -2.18 16.77
N SER A 21 -4.85 -2.03 17.44
CA SER A 21 -6.03 -1.39 16.86
C SER A 21 -5.81 0.11 16.73
N VAL A 22 -6.35 0.70 15.66
CA VAL A 22 -6.25 2.13 15.38
C VAL A 22 -7.51 2.84 15.87
N SER A 23 -7.34 3.96 16.57
CA SER A 23 -8.42 4.88 16.97
C SER A 23 -8.50 6.04 15.97
N ILE A 24 -9.71 6.36 15.50
CA ILE A 24 -9.94 7.41 14.51
C ILE A 24 -10.81 8.51 15.09
N ASN A 25 -10.31 9.73 15.07
CA ASN A 25 -11.06 10.95 15.34
C ASN A 25 -11.62 11.50 14.03
N LEU A 26 -12.93 11.39 13.84
CA LEU A 26 -13.62 11.83 12.63
C LEU A 26 -14.10 13.28 12.77
N ASN A 27 -13.70 14.14 11.84
CA ASN A 27 -14.16 15.53 11.73
C ASN A 27 -14.90 15.74 10.40
N VAL A 28 -16.21 15.98 10.50
CA VAL A 28 -17.10 16.33 9.38
C VAL A 28 -17.78 17.69 9.58
N SER A 29 -17.24 18.53 10.45
CA SER A 29 -17.87 19.79 10.86
C SER A 29 -18.18 20.72 9.70
N GLN A 30 -17.37 20.72 8.64
CA GLN A 30 -17.59 21.52 7.43
C GLN A 30 -18.61 20.88 6.47
N VAL A 31 -18.84 19.59 6.57
CA VAL A 31 -19.64 18.82 5.61
C VAL A 31 -20.50 17.75 6.31
N PRO A 32 -21.39 18.14 7.25
CA PRO A 32 -22.11 17.19 8.10
C PRO A 32 -23.00 16.20 7.32
N LEU A 33 -23.40 16.53 6.10
CA LEU A 33 -24.17 15.62 5.25
C LEU A 33 -23.36 14.39 4.79
N LEU A 34 -22.04 14.43 4.87
CA LEU A 34 -21.15 13.33 4.53
C LEU A 34 -20.76 12.45 5.73
N GLU A 35 -21.39 12.62 6.88
CA GLU A 35 -21.09 11.86 8.11
C GLU A 35 -21.13 10.34 7.89
N ASN A 36 -22.14 9.84 7.17
CA ASN A 36 -22.24 8.41 6.89
C ASN A 36 -21.07 7.87 6.07
N TRP A 37 -20.59 8.65 5.09
CA TRP A 37 -19.40 8.30 4.32
C TRP A 37 -18.17 8.33 5.22
N GLY A 38 -18.04 9.35 6.06
CA GLY A 38 -16.97 9.47 7.06
C GLY A 38 -16.91 8.29 8.03
N ILE A 39 -18.05 7.82 8.51
CA ILE A 39 -18.15 6.62 9.38
C ILE A 39 -17.65 5.37 8.64
N GLN A 40 -18.05 5.18 7.37
CA GLN A 40 -17.55 4.06 6.56
C GLN A 40 -16.04 4.14 6.35
N ALA A 41 -15.50 5.32 6.03
CA ALA A 41 -14.08 5.59 5.89
C ALA A 41 -13.31 5.28 7.19
N LYS A 42 -13.79 5.78 8.33
CA LYS A 42 -13.27 5.48 9.67
C LYS A 42 -13.17 3.97 9.92
N ASN A 43 -14.25 3.24 9.67
CA ASN A 43 -14.28 1.78 9.87
C ASN A 43 -13.27 1.08 8.94
N LEU A 44 -13.12 1.57 7.71
CA LEU A 44 -12.19 1.02 6.75
C LEU A 44 -10.73 1.21 7.19
N ILE A 45 -10.35 2.40 7.67
CA ILE A 45 -9.02 2.69 8.22
C ILE A 45 -8.74 1.76 9.40
N THR A 46 -9.69 1.63 10.34
CA THR A 46 -9.52 0.77 11.53
C THR A 46 -9.20 -0.68 11.15
N ILE A 47 -9.81 -1.19 10.06
CA ILE A 47 -9.59 -2.55 9.58
C ILE A 47 -8.28 -2.66 8.77
N TRP A 48 -7.98 -1.65 7.96
CA TRP A 48 -6.92 -1.76 6.96
C TRP A 48 -5.55 -1.32 7.45
N CYS A 49 -5.41 -0.34 8.34
CA CYS A 49 -4.09 0.02 8.88
C CYS A 49 -3.32 -1.19 9.43
N PRO A 50 -3.89 -2.06 10.29
CA PRO A 50 -3.18 -3.25 10.76
C PRO A 50 -2.86 -4.27 9.64
N ARG A 51 -3.70 -4.33 8.60
CA ARG A 51 -3.45 -5.21 7.44
C ARG A 51 -2.34 -4.67 6.56
N ILE A 52 -2.34 -3.36 6.30
CA ILE A 52 -1.29 -2.66 5.56
C ILE A 52 0.04 -2.83 6.27
N ALA A 53 0.09 -2.59 7.59
CA ALA A 53 1.29 -2.78 8.40
C ALA A 53 1.87 -4.19 8.25
N ARG A 54 1.00 -5.22 8.22
CA ARG A 54 1.41 -6.61 7.99
C ARG A 54 1.94 -6.85 6.58
N VAL A 55 1.30 -6.27 5.56
CA VAL A 55 1.73 -6.39 4.16
C VAL A 55 3.10 -5.75 3.96
N LEU A 56 3.31 -4.59 4.59
CA LEU A 56 4.53 -3.80 4.48
C LEU A 56 5.63 -4.22 5.48
N ASP A 57 5.32 -5.12 6.41
CA ASP A 57 6.22 -5.55 7.50
C ASP A 57 6.65 -4.38 8.41
N VAL A 58 5.67 -3.54 8.78
CA VAL A 58 5.86 -2.35 9.62
C VAL A 58 5.32 -2.61 11.02
N GLU A 59 6.16 -2.57 12.05
CA GLU A 59 5.75 -2.77 13.44
C GLU A 59 5.20 -1.49 14.08
N GLU A 60 5.78 -0.33 13.73
CA GLU A 60 5.43 0.96 14.32
C GLU A 60 4.79 1.90 13.29
N TYR A 61 3.54 2.29 13.56
CA TYR A 61 2.76 3.25 12.80
C TYR A 61 1.78 3.99 13.74
N PRO A 62 1.19 5.13 13.35
CA PRO A 62 0.26 5.86 14.21
C PRO A 62 -0.98 5.04 14.60
N HIS A 63 -1.31 5.01 15.90
CA HIS A 63 -2.50 4.32 16.42
C HIS A 63 -3.65 5.29 16.71
N ASN A 64 -3.40 6.59 16.69
CA ASN A 64 -4.42 7.63 16.80
C ASN A 64 -4.36 8.49 15.55
N LEU A 65 -5.41 8.41 14.72
CA LEU A 65 -5.47 9.14 13.47
C LEU A 65 -6.62 10.12 13.44
N ASP A 66 -6.41 11.24 12.75
CA ASP A 66 -7.43 12.21 12.43
C ASP A 66 -7.92 11.99 10.99
N LEU A 67 -9.24 11.86 10.82
CA LEU A 67 -9.87 11.81 9.50
C LEU A 67 -10.75 13.04 9.34
N THR A 68 -10.40 13.93 8.42
CA THR A 68 -11.15 15.17 8.16
C THR A 68 -11.77 15.13 6.76
N LEU A 69 -13.08 15.32 6.68
CA LEU A 69 -13.75 15.63 5.43
C LEU A 69 -13.94 17.15 5.35
N GLN A 70 -13.31 17.77 4.37
CA GLN A 70 -13.34 19.23 4.24
C GLN A 70 -13.87 19.69 2.90
N LYS A 71 -14.44 20.89 2.90
CA LYS A 71 -14.87 21.55 1.68
C LYS A 71 -13.63 22.06 0.94
N SER A 72 -13.27 21.39 -0.16
CA SER A 72 -12.14 21.76 -1.00
C SER A 72 -12.43 21.39 -2.45
N ASP A 73 -12.03 22.26 -3.36
CA ASP A 73 -12.04 22.03 -4.81
C ASP A 73 -10.64 21.59 -5.31
N GLU A 74 -9.63 21.59 -4.41
CA GLU A 74 -8.25 21.22 -4.70
C GLU A 74 -7.94 19.81 -4.23
N GLY A 75 -7.39 19.01 -5.12
CA GLY A 75 -6.99 17.64 -4.83
C GLY A 75 -8.15 16.66 -4.60
N ILE A 76 -7.81 15.44 -4.26
CA ILE A 76 -8.77 14.36 -3.97
C ILE A 76 -8.74 14.05 -2.48
N ALA A 77 -7.58 13.65 -2.00
CA ALA A 77 -7.25 13.35 -0.62
C ALA A 77 -5.74 13.46 -0.44
N TYR A 78 -5.29 13.51 0.79
CA TYR A 78 -3.89 13.39 1.16
C TYR A 78 -3.75 12.89 2.59
N ALA A 79 -2.62 12.23 2.86
CA ALA A 79 -2.19 11.86 4.19
C ALA A 79 -0.96 12.68 4.59
N ASP A 80 -0.94 13.12 5.84
CA ASP A 80 0.20 13.79 6.47
C ASP A 80 0.35 13.27 7.91
N SER A 81 1.47 12.62 8.17
CA SER A 81 1.79 12.04 9.49
C SER A 81 0.69 11.08 9.97
N ASN A 82 -0.15 11.51 10.91
CA ASN A 82 -1.27 10.74 11.45
C ASN A 82 -2.65 11.27 11.00
N ALA A 83 -2.71 12.11 9.98
CA ALA A 83 -3.95 12.71 9.50
C ALA A 83 -4.25 12.32 8.05
N ILE A 84 -5.51 12.08 7.76
CA ILE A 84 -6.05 11.90 6.41
C ILE A 84 -7.09 12.98 6.17
N THR A 85 -6.94 13.71 5.07
CA THR A 85 -7.90 14.74 4.65
C THR A 85 -8.48 14.38 3.31
N VAL A 86 -9.82 14.48 3.17
CA VAL A 86 -10.54 14.15 1.95
C VAL A 86 -11.40 15.32 1.49
N SER A 87 -11.33 15.64 0.20
CA SER A 87 -12.18 16.64 -0.43
C SER A 87 -13.63 16.19 -0.53
N SER A 88 -14.56 16.99 0.00
CA SER A 88 -15.99 16.72 -0.15
C SER A 88 -16.44 16.76 -1.61
N HIS A 89 -15.82 17.60 -2.43
CA HIS A 89 -16.12 17.68 -3.86
C HIS A 89 -15.87 16.34 -4.57
N TRP A 90 -14.78 15.64 -4.21
CA TRP A 90 -14.52 14.30 -4.74
C TRP A 90 -15.55 13.28 -4.29
N ILE A 91 -15.90 13.28 -3.00
CA ILE A 91 -16.90 12.36 -2.44
C ILE A 91 -18.28 12.56 -3.08
N GLU A 92 -18.70 13.81 -3.26
CA GLU A 92 -19.97 14.16 -3.90
C GLU A 92 -20.00 13.70 -5.36
N LYS A 93 -18.89 13.83 -6.08
CA LYS A 93 -18.78 13.41 -7.48
C LYS A 93 -18.65 11.90 -7.64
N TYR A 94 -17.96 11.23 -6.71
CA TYR A 94 -17.65 9.80 -6.74
C TYR A 94 -17.93 9.12 -5.39
N PRO A 95 -19.18 9.07 -4.92
CA PRO A 95 -19.53 8.60 -3.58
C PRO A 95 -19.15 7.14 -3.31
N GLY A 96 -19.01 6.33 -4.37
CA GLY A 96 -18.57 4.94 -4.27
C GLY A 96 -17.07 4.73 -4.19
N ASP A 97 -16.26 5.78 -4.35
CA ASP A 97 -14.79 5.67 -4.33
C ASP A 97 -14.22 5.66 -2.91
N ILE A 98 -14.73 4.75 -2.07
CA ILE A 98 -14.26 4.60 -0.69
C ILE A 98 -12.85 3.99 -0.62
N GLY A 99 -12.40 3.31 -1.68
CA GLY A 99 -11.07 2.69 -1.76
C GLY A 99 -9.92 3.70 -1.69
N LEU A 100 -10.17 4.98 -1.99
CA LEU A 100 -9.18 6.04 -1.79
C LEU A 100 -8.67 6.10 -0.35
N ILE A 101 -9.52 5.76 0.63
CA ILE A 101 -9.15 5.74 2.04
C ILE A 101 -8.11 4.66 2.35
N VAL A 102 -8.13 3.54 1.64
CA VAL A 102 -7.08 2.51 1.77
C VAL A 102 -5.76 3.02 1.21
N HIS A 103 -5.79 3.75 0.09
CA HIS A 103 -4.62 4.39 -0.48
C HIS A 103 -3.97 5.37 0.52
N GLU A 104 -4.75 6.29 1.10
CA GLU A 104 -4.25 7.25 2.09
C GLU A 104 -3.77 6.57 3.39
N ALA A 105 -4.45 5.49 3.82
CA ALA A 105 -4.02 4.72 4.97
C ALA A 105 -2.66 4.02 4.74
N VAL A 106 -2.29 3.72 3.49
CA VAL A 106 -0.95 3.22 3.17
C VAL A 106 0.09 4.27 3.50
N HIS A 107 -0.11 5.52 3.11
CA HIS A 107 0.82 6.61 3.40
C HIS A 107 1.00 6.85 4.90
N VAL A 108 -0.09 6.72 5.70
CA VAL A 108 0.00 6.79 7.17
C VAL A 108 0.89 5.68 7.75
N VAL A 109 0.88 4.48 7.16
CA VAL A 109 1.73 3.37 7.63
C VAL A 109 3.15 3.48 7.08
N GLN A 110 3.31 3.94 5.85
CA GLN A 110 4.61 4.16 5.21
C GLN A 110 5.48 5.11 6.03
N LEU A 111 5.00 6.32 6.35
CA LEU A 111 5.76 7.34 7.08
C LEU A 111 7.22 7.40 6.65
N TYR A 112 7.45 7.49 5.35
CA TYR A 112 8.80 7.57 4.82
C TYR A 112 9.47 8.89 5.20
N PRO A 113 10.77 8.91 5.52
CA PRO A 113 11.49 10.15 5.82
C PRO A 113 11.54 11.08 4.61
N GLU A 114 11.51 10.51 3.40
CA GLU A 114 11.46 11.21 2.13
C GLU A 114 10.38 10.58 1.25
N PHE A 115 9.58 11.41 0.60
CA PHE A 115 8.50 10.94 -0.27
C PHE A 115 9.03 10.39 -1.61
N ASP A 116 10.18 10.87 -2.05
CA ASP A 116 10.81 10.46 -3.30
C ASP A 116 11.60 9.15 -3.18
N PRO A 117 11.61 8.34 -4.25
CA PRO A 117 10.91 8.61 -5.51
C PRO A 117 9.39 8.37 -5.38
N SER A 118 8.61 9.40 -5.67
CA SER A 118 7.15 9.40 -5.48
C SER A 118 6.44 8.26 -6.22
N TRP A 119 6.97 7.84 -7.37
CA TRP A 119 6.38 6.73 -8.11
C TRP A 119 6.43 5.40 -7.34
N VAL A 120 7.43 5.20 -6.48
CA VAL A 120 7.49 4.01 -5.60
C VAL A 120 6.46 4.11 -4.49
N THR A 121 6.40 5.27 -3.83
CA THR A 121 5.47 5.55 -2.72
C THR A 121 4.02 5.35 -3.17
N GLU A 122 3.62 5.98 -4.28
CA GLU A 122 2.29 5.90 -4.86
C GLU A 122 2.00 4.51 -5.46
N GLY A 123 3.01 3.89 -6.07
CA GLY A 123 2.87 2.55 -6.64
C GLY A 123 2.57 1.48 -5.60
N ILE A 124 3.18 1.55 -4.42
CA ILE A 124 2.87 0.66 -3.29
C ILE A 124 1.44 0.92 -2.79
N ALA A 125 1.02 2.19 -2.67
CA ALA A 125 -0.32 2.54 -2.23
C ALA A 125 -1.38 2.01 -3.18
N ASP A 126 -1.19 2.16 -4.49
CA ASP A 126 -2.12 1.65 -5.50
C ASP A 126 -2.07 0.12 -5.65
N TYR A 127 -0.91 -0.53 -5.47
CA TYR A 127 -0.86 -1.99 -5.38
C TYR A 127 -1.77 -2.50 -4.24
N ILE A 128 -1.68 -1.90 -3.05
CA ILE A 128 -2.48 -2.31 -1.90
C ILE A 128 -3.95 -1.98 -2.11
N ARG A 129 -4.28 -0.75 -2.55
CA ARG A 129 -5.64 -0.34 -2.83
C ARG A 129 -6.30 -1.26 -3.87
N TRP A 130 -5.75 -1.30 -5.08
CA TRP A 130 -6.44 -1.91 -6.20
C TRP A 130 -6.36 -3.43 -6.19
N HIS A 131 -5.19 -4.00 -5.88
CA HIS A 131 -5.04 -5.45 -5.88
C HIS A 131 -5.52 -6.09 -4.57
N LEU A 132 -5.05 -5.60 -3.41
CA LEU A 132 -5.34 -6.28 -2.14
C LEU A 132 -6.71 -5.92 -1.58
N TYR A 133 -7.17 -4.68 -1.71
CA TYR A 133 -8.48 -4.25 -1.22
C TYR A 133 -9.57 -4.47 -2.27
N GLU A 134 -9.44 -3.88 -3.46
CA GLU A 134 -10.48 -3.94 -4.50
C GLU A 134 -10.44 -5.22 -5.33
N LYS A 135 -9.45 -6.11 -5.11
CA LYS A 135 -9.31 -7.42 -5.77
C LYS A 135 -9.17 -7.35 -7.28
N LYS A 136 -8.60 -6.27 -7.79
CA LYS A 136 -8.35 -6.15 -9.23
C LYS A 136 -7.23 -7.10 -9.67
N PRO A 137 -7.45 -7.89 -10.74
CA PRO A 137 -6.42 -8.74 -11.32
C PRO A 137 -5.41 -7.91 -12.12
N LEU A 138 -4.29 -8.54 -12.52
CA LEU A 138 -3.20 -7.86 -13.22
C LEU A 138 -3.64 -7.21 -14.54
N GLU A 139 -4.55 -7.83 -15.26
CA GLU A 139 -5.07 -7.39 -16.56
C GLU A 139 -5.85 -6.07 -16.44
N TRP A 140 -6.41 -5.79 -15.26
CA TRP A 140 -7.13 -4.54 -15.00
C TRP A 140 -6.22 -3.30 -14.95
N PHE A 141 -4.95 -3.47 -14.58
CA PHE A 141 -4.02 -2.35 -14.46
C PHE A 141 -3.61 -1.82 -15.84
N PRO A 142 -3.58 -0.48 -16.03
CA PRO A 142 -3.11 0.09 -17.29
C PRO A 142 -1.64 -0.23 -17.52
N ILE A 143 -1.24 -0.28 -18.78
CA ILE A 143 0.14 -0.47 -19.20
C ILE A 143 0.68 0.89 -19.64
N GLY A 144 1.79 1.36 -19.03
CA GLY A 144 2.56 2.47 -19.55
C GLY A 144 3.47 1.96 -20.70
N GLU A 145 3.29 2.50 -21.89
CA GLU A 145 4.07 2.05 -23.05
C GLU A 145 5.42 2.78 -23.19
N GLU A 146 5.66 3.79 -22.39
CA GLU A 146 6.88 4.58 -22.40
C GLU A 146 8.07 3.78 -21.85
N GLU A 147 9.29 4.18 -22.25
CA GLU A 147 10.54 3.52 -21.85
C GLU A 147 10.67 3.38 -20.34
N LYS A 148 10.27 4.41 -19.59
CA LYS A 148 10.22 4.46 -18.14
C LYS A 148 8.80 4.64 -17.61
N GLY A 149 7.83 3.93 -18.20
CA GLY A 149 6.43 4.08 -17.82
C GLY A 149 6.15 3.76 -16.34
N TYR A 150 7.05 3.06 -15.63
CA TYR A 150 6.97 2.86 -14.19
C TYR A 150 7.01 4.19 -13.40
N GLU A 151 7.64 5.25 -13.91
CA GLU A 151 7.68 6.57 -13.27
C GLU A 151 6.32 7.31 -13.33
N ALA A 152 5.35 6.80 -14.09
CA ALA A 152 4.01 7.37 -14.16
C ALA A 152 3.20 7.19 -12.84
N ALA A 153 3.76 6.47 -11.88
CA ALA A 153 3.19 6.22 -10.55
C ALA A 153 1.81 5.52 -10.56
N TYR A 154 1.12 5.52 -9.44
CA TYR A 154 -0.27 5.06 -9.28
C TYR A 154 -0.51 3.65 -9.88
N ARG A 155 -1.61 3.50 -10.64
CA ARG A 155 -2.04 2.20 -11.17
C ARG A 155 -1.04 1.55 -12.13
N ILE A 156 -0.29 2.34 -12.90
CA ILE A 156 0.71 1.80 -13.83
C ILE A 156 1.81 1.10 -13.02
N THR A 157 2.34 1.78 -12.03
CA THR A 157 3.38 1.25 -11.14
C THR A 157 2.82 0.15 -10.22
N GLY A 158 1.59 0.31 -9.71
CA GLY A 158 0.92 -0.73 -8.92
C GLY A 158 0.77 -2.05 -9.67
N GLY A 159 0.43 -1.99 -10.97
CA GLY A 159 0.39 -3.18 -11.85
C GLY A 159 1.76 -3.81 -12.09
N PHE A 160 2.79 -2.99 -12.28
CA PHE A 160 4.17 -3.47 -12.36
C PHE A 160 4.62 -4.17 -11.07
N PHE A 161 4.34 -3.57 -9.92
CA PHE A 161 4.66 -4.17 -8.62
C PHE A 161 3.90 -5.47 -8.36
N LEU A 162 2.64 -5.55 -8.76
CA LEU A 162 1.88 -6.79 -8.71
C LEU A 162 2.54 -7.89 -9.54
N TRP A 163 2.97 -7.57 -10.76
CA TRP A 163 3.66 -8.53 -11.61
C TRP A 163 4.99 -8.99 -11.01
N VAL A 164 5.81 -8.05 -10.49
CA VAL A 164 7.08 -8.40 -9.83
C VAL A 164 6.83 -9.31 -8.63
N THR A 165 5.84 -8.99 -7.80
CA THR A 165 5.47 -9.81 -6.63
C THR A 165 5.05 -11.22 -7.02
N ASN A 166 4.27 -11.36 -8.08
CA ASN A 166 3.74 -12.67 -8.50
C ASN A 166 4.77 -13.53 -9.24
N PHE A 167 5.67 -12.93 -10.03
CA PHE A 167 6.50 -13.67 -10.97
C PHE A 167 7.99 -13.59 -10.72
N LYS A 168 8.46 -12.73 -9.80
CA LYS A 168 9.89 -12.54 -9.51
C LYS A 168 10.22 -12.80 -8.05
N ASN A 169 9.58 -12.07 -7.14
CA ASN A 169 9.86 -12.19 -5.71
C ASN A 169 8.63 -11.82 -4.88
N SER A 170 8.07 -12.78 -4.15
CA SER A 170 6.87 -12.59 -3.33
C SER A 170 7.05 -11.59 -2.18
N ASP A 171 8.27 -11.35 -1.74
CA ASP A 171 8.59 -10.39 -0.68
C ASP A 171 8.96 -9.00 -1.22
N PHE A 172 8.87 -8.79 -2.55
CA PHE A 172 9.31 -7.57 -3.22
C PHE A 172 8.75 -6.29 -2.55
N ILE A 173 7.45 -6.24 -2.29
CA ILE A 173 6.81 -5.06 -1.67
C ILE A 173 7.38 -4.77 -0.28
N LYS A 174 7.63 -5.79 0.54
CA LYS A 174 8.23 -5.60 1.87
C LYS A 174 9.65 -5.06 1.78
N ILE A 175 10.46 -5.65 0.90
CA ILE A 175 11.85 -5.24 0.69
C ILE A 175 11.90 -3.78 0.24
N LEU A 176 11.06 -3.42 -0.74
CA LEU A 176 10.99 -2.07 -1.27
C LEU A 176 10.51 -1.07 -0.21
N ASN A 177 9.45 -1.42 0.54
CA ASN A 177 8.96 -0.60 1.65
C ASN A 177 10.01 -0.40 2.74
N THR A 178 10.76 -1.45 3.10
CA THR A 178 11.82 -1.34 4.12
C THR A 178 12.92 -0.38 3.68
N ALA A 179 13.36 -0.44 2.43
CA ALA A 179 14.37 0.46 1.89
C ALA A 179 13.88 1.93 1.90
N MET A 180 12.63 2.16 1.48
CA MET A 180 12.01 3.50 1.52
C MET A 180 11.90 4.03 2.95
N LYS A 181 11.45 3.19 3.89
CA LYS A 181 11.26 3.57 5.30
C LYS A 181 12.57 3.92 6.00
N ASN A 182 13.66 3.26 5.62
CA ASN A 182 14.99 3.54 6.17
C ASN A 182 15.72 4.70 5.46
N GLY A 183 15.17 5.24 4.37
CA GLY A 183 15.88 6.22 3.54
C GLY A 183 17.07 5.61 2.78
N GLU A 184 17.01 4.29 2.51
CA GLU A 184 18.09 3.50 1.87
C GLU A 184 17.70 3.05 0.46
N TYR A 185 16.66 3.67 -0.12
CA TYR A 185 16.24 3.31 -1.47
C TYR A 185 17.32 3.69 -2.50
N GLU A 186 17.72 2.68 -3.28
CA GLU A 186 18.57 2.85 -4.46
C GLU A 186 17.98 2.01 -5.62
N PRO A 187 18.06 2.46 -6.88
CA PRO A 187 17.49 1.72 -8.02
C PRO A 187 18.04 0.29 -8.16
N ASP A 188 19.24 0.02 -7.66
CA ASP A 188 19.84 -1.32 -7.67
C ASP A 188 19.09 -2.34 -6.80
N ILE A 189 18.16 -1.90 -5.96
CA ILE A 189 17.27 -2.78 -5.19
C ILE A 189 16.51 -3.75 -6.11
N PHE A 190 16.15 -3.32 -7.32
CA PHE A 190 15.50 -4.17 -8.31
C PHE A 190 16.42 -5.32 -8.74
N PHE A 191 17.70 -5.04 -9.00
CA PHE A 191 18.68 -6.07 -9.34
C PHE A 191 18.89 -7.06 -8.18
N HIS A 192 19.05 -6.56 -6.96
CA HIS A 192 19.24 -7.42 -5.79
C HIS A 192 18.02 -8.30 -5.49
N THR A 193 16.83 -7.82 -5.83
CA THR A 193 15.56 -8.50 -5.53
C THR A 193 15.13 -9.45 -6.65
N THR A 194 15.43 -9.14 -7.91
CA THR A 194 14.90 -9.84 -9.08
C THR A 194 15.97 -10.39 -10.04
N SER A 195 17.24 -10.11 -9.79
CA SER A 195 18.38 -10.35 -10.67
C SER A 195 18.31 -9.60 -12.02
N LYS A 196 17.52 -8.51 -12.06
CA LYS A 196 17.41 -7.62 -13.22
C LYS A 196 17.36 -6.16 -12.78
N TYR A 197 18.05 -5.29 -13.51
CA TYR A 197 17.95 -3.85 -13.34
C TYR A 197 16.54 -3.36 -13.73
N LEU A 198 16.14 -2.21 -13.22
CA LEU A 198 14.77 -1.67 -13.32
C LEU A 198 14.28 -1.54 -14.77
N ASP A 199 15.05 -0.89 -15.67
CA ASP A 199 14.61 -0.70 -17.05
C ASP A 199 14.44 -2.02 -17.83
N PRO A 200 15.39 -3.00 -17.81
CA PRO A 200 15.17 -4.30 -18.39
C PRO A 200 14.01 -5.08 -17.75
N LEU A 201 13.78 -4.93 -16.46
CA LEU A 201 12.67 -5.58 -15.76
C LEU A 201 11.33 -5.00 -16.21
N TRP A 202 11.25 -3.68 -16.37
CA TRP A 202 10.08 -3.01 -16.93
C TRP A 202 9.77 -3.48 -18.35
N GLN A 203 10.78 -3.56 -19.23
CA GLN A 203 10.57 -4.06 -20.59
C GLN A 203 10.06 -5.51 -20.61
N GLU A 204 10.53 -6.35 -19.70
CA GLU A 204 10.00 -7.72 -19.56
C GLU A 204 8.53 -7.71 -19.12
N TYR A 205 8.16 -6.85 -18.17
CA TYR A 205 6.76 -6.67 -17.78
C TYR A 205 5.87 -6.26 -18.95
N ILE A 206 6.30 -5.27 -19.74
CA ILE A 206 5.55 -4.82 -20.91
C ILE A 206 5.38 -5.96 -21.94
N GLN A 207 6.43 -6.72 -22.22
CA GLN A 207 6.36 -7.87 -23.12
C GLN A 207 5.41 -8.95 -22.58
N PHE A 208 5.49 -9.24 -21.28
CA PHE A 208 4.56 -10.18 -20.63
C PHE A 208 3.11 -9.73 -20.79
N ARG A 209 2.80 -8.48 -20.52
CA ARG A 209 1.44 -7.92 -20.61
C ARG A 209 0.90 -7.92 -22.05
N LYS A 210 1.74 -7.65 -23.06
CA LYS A 210 1.36 -7.73 -24.49
C LYS A 210 1.08 -9.15 -24.94
N ALA A 211 1.74 -10.14 -24.35
CA ALA A 211 1.53 -11.55 -24.66
C ALA A 211 0.33 -12.16 -23.87
N ASN A 212 -0.11 -11.52 -22.79
CA ASN A 212 -1.19 -11.96 -21.90
C ASN A 212 -2.14 -10.78 -21.64
N PRO A 213 -2.94 -10.36 -22.65
CA PRO A 213 -3.80 -9.19 -22.57
C PRO A 213 -4.96 -9.33 -21.58
#